data_4348ff53094cb4fa41b0941f8251630a
#
_entry.id   4348ff53094cb4fa41b0941f8251630a
#
_cell.length_a   1.000
_cell.length_b   1.000
_cell.length_c   1.000
_cell.angle_alpha   90.00
_cell.angle_beta   90.00
_cell.angle_gamma   90.00
#
_symmetry.space_group_name_H-M   'P 1'
#
loop_
_entity.id
_entity.type
_entity.pdbx_description
1 polymer ?
#
loop_
_entity_poly.entity_id
_entity_poly.type
_entity_poly.pdbx_seq_one_letter_code
_entity_poly.pdbx_strand_id
1 'polypeptide(L)'
;VAHLLHIDSSIRGDKSVSRKLSARAAAVWRAAHLSGTVTYRDLGRDPLPHLDAAGGMARMLPRDQHTAAEAESWLLTEVLINEVKKADTIVLGLPLYNFGAPSSVKAWIDHLIALGLSIDPETHTGLLGGRDFVVLASRGGGFGTGTPREGWDHAEPWLPHALAVTGLEPRFITSELTLAEVNPAMAELIPLAARSLAAAEQAIDGLWSPTTSPVSTNSSPPRAGM
;
A
#
# COMPACT_ATOMS: atom_id res chain seq x y z
N VAL A 1 0.51 20.10 -7.24
CA VAL A 1 1.68 19.68 -6.46
C VAL A 1 1.46 18.23 -6.09
N ALA A 2 2.40 17.33 -6.44
CA ALA A 2 2.28 15.90 -6.13
C ALA A 2 2.18 15.67 -4.62
N HIS A 3 1.37 14.68 -4.21
CA HIS A 3 1.15 14.35 -2.81
C HIS A 3 1.29 12.85 -2.55
N LEU A 4 2.11 12.51 -1.57
CA LEU A 4 2.31 11.13 -1.09
C LEU A 4 1.52 10.91 0.20
N LEU A 5 0.73 9.83 0.24
CA LEU A 5 0.24 9.25 1.48
C LEU A 5 1.16 8.08 1.85
N HIS A 6 1.98 8.25 2.89
CA HIS A 6 2.88 7.22 3.40
C HIS A 6 2.27 6.58 4.64
N ILE A 7 2.01 5.28 4.59
CA ILE A 7 1.33 4.51 5.64
C ILE A 7 2.25 3.40 6.14
N ASP A 8 2.46 3.32 7.45
CA ASP A 8 3.11 2.19 8.12
C ASP A 8 2.11 1.43 8.99
N SER A 9 2.21 0.10 9.00
CA SER A 9 1.30 -0.74 9.78
C SER A 9 2.00 -1.72 10.73
N SER A 10 3.33 -1.75 10.72
CA SER A 10 4.09 -2.66 11.58
C SER A 10 4.16 -2.17 13.03
N ILE A 11 3.90 -3.09 13.98
CA ILE A 11 4.06 -2.85 15.42
C ILE A 11 5.51 -3.01 15.91
N ARG A 12 6.46 -3.39 15.03
CA ARG A 12 7.86 -3.68 15.41
C ARG A 12 8.76 -2.45 15.45
N GLY A 13 8.24 -1.24 15.20
CA GLY A 13 9.03 0.00 15.18
C GLY A 13 10.23 -0.11 14.23
N ASP A 14 11.40 0.36 14.66
CA ASP A 14 12.63 0.43 13.85
C ASP A 14 13.20 -0.94 13.43
N LYS A 15 12.75 -2.02 14.06
CA LYS A 15 13.11 -3.40 13.68
C LYS A 15 12.28 -3.95 12.51
N SER A 16 11.35 -3.18 12.00
CA SER A 16 10.45 -3.61 10.92
C SER A 16 11.09 -3.47 9.55
N VAL A 17 11.10 -4.55 8.77
CA VAL A 17 11.55 -4.53 7.37
C VAL A 17 10.57 -3.74 6.51
N SER A 18 9.24 -3.93 6.65
CA SER A 18 8.26 -3.16 5.87
C SER A 18 8.37 -1.65 6.08
N ARG A 19 8.65 -1.18 7.32
CA ARG A 19 8.91 0.25 7.59
C ARG A 19 10.18 0.76 6.92
N LYS A 20 11.25 -0.03 6.90
CA LYS A 20 12.49 0.35 6.20
C LYS A 20 12.27 0.47 4.70
N LEU A 21 11.52 -0.47 4.11
CA LEU A 21 11.19 -0.44 2.69
C LEU A 21 10.27 0.74 2.35
N SER A 22 9.22 1.00 3.15
CA SER A 22 8.30 2.13 2.92
C SER A 22 9.01 3.47 3.09
N ALA A 23 9.90 3.61 4.07
CA ALA A 23 10.72 4.80 4.25
C ALA A 23 11.66 5.04 3.07
N ARG A 24 12.30 3.96 2.53
CA ARG A 24 13.11 4.04 1.30
C ARG A 24 12.26 4.51 0.12
N ALA A 25 11.08 3.92 -0.09
CA ALA A 25 10.17 4.33 -1.15
C ALA A 25 9.75 5.80 -1.02
N ALA A 26 9.43 6.25 0.19
CA ALA A 26 9.11 7.65 0.46
C ALA A 26 10.31 8.59 0.18
N ALA A 27 11.54 8.14 0.42
CA ALA A 27 12.75 8.91 0.10
C ALA A 27 12.95 9.02 -1.42
N VAL A 28 12.81 7.92 -2.16
CA VAL A 28 12.88 7.91 -3.63
C VAL A 28 11.79 8.79 -4.23
N TRP A 29 10.56 8.71 -3.70
CA TRP A 29 9.45 9.56 -4.14
C TRP A 29 9.76 11.05 -3.94
N ARG A 30 10.29 11.44 -2.76
CA ARG A 30 10.67 12.84 -2.50
C ARG A 30 11.78 13.34 -3.44
N ALA A 31 12.73 12.48 -3.79
CA ALA A 31 13.79 12.82 -4.73
C ALA A 31 13.24 13.07 -6.16
N ALA A 32 12.20 12.32 -6.56
CA ALA A 32 11.52 12.49 -7.84
C ALA A 32 10.54 13.68 -7.85
N HIS A 33 10.05 14.13 -6.70
CA HIS A 33 9.01 15.16 -6.55
C HIS A 33 9.46 16.27 -5.60
N LEU A 34 10.42 17.09 -6.01
CA LEU A 34 11.07 18.11 -5.15
C LEU A 34 10.11 19.10 -4.48
N SER A 35 8.99 19.43 -5.12
CA SER A 35 7.92 20.26 -4.54
C SER A 35 6.78 19.46 -3.90
N GLY A 36 6.92 18.15 -3.86
CA GLY A 36 5.89 17.25 -3.35
C GLY A 36 5.68 17.38 -1.84
N THR A 37 4.45 17.11 -1.42
CA THR A 37 4.06 17.08 0.01
C THR A 37 3.75 15.65 0.45
N VAL A 38 3.89 15.37 1.76
CA VAL A 38 3.68 14.04 2.33
C VAL A 38 2.74 14.11 3.52
N THR A 39 1.72 13.25 3.52
CA THR A 39 0.98 12.88 4.73
C THR A 39 1.53 11.55 5.22
N TYR A 40 1.87 11.47 6.50
CA TYR A 40 2.33 10.24 7.14
C TYR A 40 1.29 9.72 8.13
N ARG A 41 0.96 8.42 8.05
CA ARG A 41 0.05 7.74 8.95
C ARG A 41 0.68 6.45 9.48
N ASP A 42 0.77 6.33 10.79
CA ASP A 42 1.33 5.16 11.46
C ASP A 42 0.21 4.32 12.12
N LEU A 43 -0.34 3.38 11.38
CA LEU A 43 -1.38 2.46 11.87
C LEU A 43 -0.87 1.47 12.93
N GLY A 44 0.45 1.28 13.02
CA GLY A 44 1.04 0.40 14.03
C GLY A 44 1.26 1.08 15.36
N ARG A 45 1.45 2.40 15.39
CA ARG A 45 1.63 3.22 16.60
C ARG A 45 0.32 3.85 17.05
N ASP A 46 -0.47 4.37 16.09
CA ASP A 46 -1.73 5.06 16.32
C ASP A 46 -2.84 4.29 15.58
N PRO A 47 -3.28 3.13 16.12
CA PRO A 47 -4.26 2.27 15.47
C PRO A 47 -5.62 2.96 15.41
N LEU A 48 -6.30 2.81 14.28
CA LEU A 48 -7.66 3.27 14.11
C LEU A 48 -8.64 2.38 14.90
N PRO A 49 -9.75 2.94 15.40
CA PRO A 49 -10.81 2.13 15.95
C PRO A 49 -11.37 1.19 14.88
N HIS A 50 -11.75 -0.01 15.30
CA HIS A 50 -12.51 -0.91 14.43
C HIS A 50 -13.87 -0.30 14.11
N LEU A 51 -14.40 -0.60 12.94
CA LEU A 51 -15.76 -0.23 12.58
C LEU A 51 -16.74 -0.97 13.51
N ASP A 52 -17.49 -0.22 14.27
CA ASP A 52 -18.50 -0.70 15.22
C ASP A 52 -19.94 -0.52 14.69
N ALA A 53 -20.93 -0.76 15.53
CA ALA A 53 -22.34 -0.59 15.18
C ALA A 53 -22.69 0.86 14.77
N ALA A 54 -22.12 1.86 15.47
CA ALA A 54 -22.34 3.27 15.14
C ALA A 54 -21.75 3.61 13.76
N GLY A 55 -20.53 3.15 13.50
CA GLY A 55 -19.90 3.32 12.19
C GLY A 55 -20.62 2.59 11.05
N GLY A 56 -21.20 1.43 11.34
CA GLY A 56 -22.07 0.72 10.39
C GLY A 56 -23.35 1.48 10.08
N MET A 57 -24.04 1.97 11.11
CA MET A 57 -25.28 2.77 10.96
C MET A 57 -25.03 4.09 10.24
N ALA A 58 -23.93 4.78 10.55
CA ALA A 58 -23.56 6.04 9.89
C ALA A 58 -23.45 5.92 8.35
N ARG A 59 -23.18 4.72 7.83
CA ARG A 59 -23.11 4.43 6.38
C ARG A 59 -24.47 4.20 5.74
N MET A 60 -25.49 3.95 6.54
CA MET A 60 -26.85 3.63 6.09
C MET A 60 -27.84 4.79 6.21
N LEU A 61 -27.51 5.77 7.06
CA LEU A 61 -28.38 6.90 7.37
C LEU A 61 -27.88 8.20 6.73
N PRO A 62 -28.79 9.11 6.35
CA PRO A 62 -28.43 10.48 6.00
C PRO A 62 -27.74 11.19 7.19
N ARG A 63 -26.80 12.10 6.88
CA ARG A 63 -25.96 12.75 7.89
C ARG A 63 -26.73 13.57 8.93
N ASP A 64 -27.85 14.15 8.54
CA ASP A 64 -28.74 14.91 9.42
C ASP A 64 -29.53 14.05 10.44
N GLN A 65 -29.46 12.71 10.26
CA GLN A 65 -30.08 11.74 11.16
C GLN A 65 -29.06 11.04 12.08
N HIS A 66 -27.75 11.38 11.95
CA HIS A 66 -26.71 10.75 12.76
C HIS A 66 -26.83 11.13 14.23
N THR A 67 -26.71 10.15 15.11
CA THR A 67 -26.36 10.37 16.54
C THR A 67 -24.94 10.94 16.66
N ALA A 68 -24.56 11.40 17.84
CA ALA A 68 -23.20 11.91 18.08
C ALA A 68 -22.11 10.85 17.78
N ALA A 69 -22.32 9.60 18.18
CA ALA A 69 -21.37 8.50 17.94
C ALA A 69 -21.26 8.15 16.44
N GLU A 70 -22.38 8.14 15.71
CA GLU A 70 -22.40 7.92 14.26
C GLU A 70 -21.70 9.06 13.51
N ALA A 71 -21.92 10.31 13.92
CA ALA A 71 -21.28 11.48 13.34
C ALA A 71 -19.75 11.47 13.57
N GLU A 72 -19.28 11.06 14.75
CA GLU A 72 -17.85 10.92 15.06
C GLU A 72 -17.19 9.85 14.19
N SER A 73 -17.80 8.67 14.07
CA SER A 73 -17.30 7.58 13.21
C SER A 73 -17.29 7.99 11.73
N TRP A 74 -18.30 8.73 11.27
CA TRP A 74 -18.36 9.24 9.91
C TRP A 74 -17.28 10.28 9.63
N LEU A 75 -17.02 11.18 10.57
CA LEU A 75 -15.97 12.19 10.45
C LEU A 75 -14.59 11.54 10.28
N LEU A 76 -14.28 10.49 11.05
CA LEU A 76 -13.05 9.73 10.89
C LEU A 76 -12.96 9.12 9.48
N THR A 77 -14.04 8.52 8.99
CA THR A 77 -14.14 7.97 7.64
C THR A 77 -13.85 9.03 6.57
N GLU A 78 -14.42 10.24 6.72
CA GLU A 78 -14.16 11.37 5.81
C GLU A 78 -12.69 11.79 5.81
N VAL A 79 -12.07 11.89 6.99
CA VAL A 79 -10.66 12.24 7.13
C VAL A 79 -9.79 11.25 6.38
N LEU A 80 -9.99 9.94 6.58
CA LEU A 80 -9.19 8.89 5.96
C LEU A 80 -9.38 8.83 4.43
N ILE A 81 -10.61 8.95 3.96
CA ILE A 81 -10.89 8.98 2.51
C ILE A 81 -10.30 10.25 1.87
N ASN A 82 -10.37 11.40 2.55
CA ASN A 82 -9.79 12.64 2.03
C ASN A 82 -8.26 12.60 1.97
N GLU A 83 -7.58 11.91 2.90
CA GLU A 83 -6.13 11.65 2.78
C GLU A 83 -5.82 10.87 1.50
N VAL A 84 -6.59 9.81 1.21
CA VAL A 84 -6.45 9.03 -0.04
C VAL A 84 -6.79 9.87 -1.27
N LYS A 85 -7.88 10.65 -1.23
CA LYS A 85 -8.28 11.52 -2.35
C LYS A 85 -7.24 12.57 -2.70
N LYS A 86 -6.55 13.09 -1.69
CA LYS A 86 -5.48 14.10 -1.87
C LYS A 86 -4.21 13.49 -2.47
N ALA A 87 -3.98 12.21 -2.27
CA ALA A 87 -2.75 11.54 -2.71
C ALA A 87 -2.78 11.22 -4.21
N ASP A 88 -1.68 11.49 -4.89
CA ASP A 88 -1.38 10.97 -6.23
C ASP A 88 -0.69 9.60 -6.12
N THR A 89 0.08 9.42 -5.04
CA THR A 89 0.82 8.19 -4.72
C THR A 89 0.49 7.74 -3.30
N ILE A 90 0.30 6.44 -3.12
CA ILE A 90 0.13 5.80 -1.81
C ILE A 90 1.26 4.78 -1.63
N VAL A 91 1.94 4.83 -0.50
CA VAL A 91 2.94 3.84 -0.08
C VAL A 91 2.46 3.20 1.21
N LEU A 92 2.28 1.88 1.23
CA LEU A 92 1.87 1.12 2.40
C LEU A 92 2.95 0.11 2.80
N GLY A 93 3.54 0.25 3.99
CA GLY A 93 4.37 -0.78 4.60
C GLY A 93 3.49 -1.87 5.24
N LEU A 94 3.51 -3.08 4.65
CA LEU A 94 2.64 -4.21 5.01
C LEU A 94 3.43 -5.42 5.51
N PRO A 95 3.54 -5.66 6.82
CA PRO A 95 4.07 -6.92 7.33
C PRO A 95 3.00 -8.01 7.26
N LEU A 96 3.44 -9.26 7.03
CA LEU A 96 2.57 -10.43 7.16
C LEU A 96 2.52 -10.87 8.63
N TYR A 97 1.36 -10.78 9.25
CA TYR A 97 1.11 -11.24 10.64
C TYR A 97 0.09 -12.37 10.65
N ASN A 98 0.47 -13.51 11.24
CA ASN A 98 -0.41 -14.68 11.31
C ASN A 98 -1.04 -15.02 9.94
N PHE A 99 -0.21 -14.98 8.90
CA PHE A 99 -0.57 -15.28 7.49
C PHE A 99 -1.56 -14.28 6.85
N GLY A 100 -1.80 -13.13 7.47
CA GLY A 100 -2.72 -12.10 6.97
C GLY A 100 -2.17 -10.68 7.16
N ALA A 101 -2.97 -9.71 6.73
CA ALA A 101 -2.69 -8.30 6.99
C ALA A 101 -2.87 -7.97 8.49
N PRO A 102 -2.11 -7.00 9.03
CA PRO A 102 -2.37 -6.48 10.36
C PRO A 102 -3.83 -6.01 10.52
N SER A 103 -4.44 -6.25 11.70
CA SER A 103 -5.81 -5.81 11.97
C SER A 103 -6.01 -4.29 11.80
N SER A 104 -4.97 -3.51 12.05
CA SER A 104 -4.97 -2.06 11.83
C SER A 104 -5.11 -1.68 10.35
N VAL A 105 -4.55 -2.48 9.42
CA VAL A 105 -4.77 -2.30 7.98
C VAL A 105 -6.21 -2.65 7.61
N LYS A 106 -6.75 -3.73 8.19
CA LYS A 106 -8.16 -4.08 7.97
C LYS A 106 -9.09 -2.97 8.45
N ALA A 107 -8.84 -2.40 9.65
CA ALA A 107 -9.60 -1.28 10.18
C ALA A 107 -9.52 -0.05 9.24
N TRP A 108 -8.32 0.28 8.74
CA TRP A 108 -8.16 1.37 7.78
C TRP A 108 -8.99 1.15 6.51
N ILE A 109 -8.94 -0.05 5.93
CA ILE A 109 -9.71 -0.38 4.72
C ILE A 109 -11.21 -0.33 4.98
N ASP A 110 -11.68 -0.80 6.14
CA ASP A 110 -13.10 -0.75 6.49
C ASP A 110 -13.63 0.69 6.53
N HIS A 111 -12.81 1.63 6.99
CA HIS A 111 -13.14 3.05 6.92
C HIS A 111 -13.09 3.62 5.50
N LEU A 112 -12.35 3.04 4.57
CA LEU A 112 -12.31 3.52 3.19
C LEU A 112 -13.55 3.15 2.37
N ILE A 113 -14.39 2.22 2.82
CA ILE A 113 -15.56 1.75 2.08
C ILE A 113 -16.79 2.55 2.52
N ALA A 114 -17.12 3.60 1.78
CA ALA A 114 -18.26 4.48 2.09
C ALA A 114 -18.92 5.00 0.83
N LEU A 115 -20.21 4.70 0.67
CA LEU A 115 -21.03 5.18 -0.43
C LEU A 115 -21.13 6.72 -0.39
N GLY A 116 -21.01 7.37 -1.52
CA GLY A 116 -20.98 8.84 -1.64
C GLY A 116 -19.63 9.48 -1.32
N LEU A 117 -18.66 8.73 -0.75
CA LEU A 117 -17.31 9.23 -0.50
C LEU A 117 -16.26 8.52 -1.36
N SER A 118 -16.15 7.20 -1.27
CA SER A 118 -15.19 6.39 -2.01
C SER A 118 -15.83 5.54 -3.11
N ILE A 119 -17.14 5.44 -3.10
CA ILE A 119 -17.95 4.72 -4.07
C ILE A 119 -19.06 5.65 -4.55
N ASP A 120 -19.23 5.76 -5.85
CA ASP A 120 -20.31 6.53 -6.46
C ASP A 120 -21.67 5.91 -6.13
N PRO A 121 -22.64 6.68 -5.58
CA PRO A 121 -23.91 6.12 -5.13
C PRO A 121 -24.85 5.67 -6.27
N GLU A 122 -24.67 6.19 -7.48
CA GLU A 122 -25.53 5.88 -8.62
C GLU A 122 -24.94 4.74 -9.47
N THR A 123 -23.65 4.83 -9.76
CA THR A 123 -22.96 3.88 -10.65
C THR A 123 -22.29 2.73 -9.92
N HIS A 124 -22.13 2.83 -8.61
CA HIS A 124 -21.36 1.92 -7.75
C HIS A 124 -19.88 1.76 -8.19
N THR A 125 -19.34 2.72 -8.92
CA THR A 125 -17.93 2.74 -9.32
C THR A 125 -17.06 3.36 -8.23
N GLY A 126 -15.81 2.88 -8.12
CA GLY A 126 -14.85 3.40 -7.16
C GLY A 126 -14.36 4.81 -7.54
N LEU A 127 -14.34 5.71 -6.58
CA LEU A 127 -13.92 7.11 -6.74
C LEU A 127 -12.44 7.35 -6.36
N LEU A 128 -11.73 6.31 -5.92
CA LEU A 128 -10.33 6.41 -5.49
C LEU A 128 -9.35 5.83 -6.53
N GLY A 129 -9.78 5.52 -7.73
CA GLY A 129 -8.94 5.01 -8.81
C GLY A 129 -7.93 6.02 -9.34
N GLY A 130 -6.97 5.53 -10.16
CA GLY A 130 -5.97 6.35 -10.84
C GLY A 130 -4.79 6.79 -9.99
N ARG A 131 -4.64 6.30 -8.76
CA ARG A 131 -3.52 6.55 -7.85
C ARG A 131 -2.47 5.47 -7.99
N ASP A 132 -1.17 5.86 -7.97
CA ASP A 132 -0.08 4.89 -7.89
C ASP A 132 0.00 4.31 -6.47
N PHE A 133 -0.53 3.09 -6.27
CA PHE A 133 -0.56 2.47 -4.96
C PHE A 133 0.49 1.36 -4.85
N VAL A 134 1.56 1.61 -4.11
CA VAL A 134 2.68 0.69 -3.88
C VAL A 134 2.61 0.10 -2.49
N VAL A 135 2.60 -1.22 -2.40
CA VAL A 135 2.61 -1.99 -1.14
C VAL A 135 3.97 -2.64 -0.95
N LEU A 136 4.66 -2.25 0.11
CA LEU A 136 5.96 -2.80 0.51
C LEU A 136 5.70 -3.94 1.51
N ALA A 137 5.56 -5.15 0.99
CA ALA A 137 5.25 -6.33 1.80
C ALA A 137 6.52 -6.94 2.43
N SER A 138 6.43 -7.36 3.68
CA SER A 138 7.50 -8.12 4.34
C SER A 138 6.97 -9.39 4.99
N ARG A 139 7.62 -10.52 4.70
CA ARG A 139 7.24 -11.86 5.16
C ARG A 139 8.35 -12.49 5.96
N GLY A 140 8.03 -13.06 7.13
CA GLY A 140 9.01 -13.69 8.00
C GLY A 140 9.62 -14.97 7.42
N GLY A 141 8.84 -15.73 6.65
CA GLY A 141 9.24 -16.95 5.94
C GLY A 141 9.18 -16.79 4.43
N GLY A 142 9.35 -17.92 3.70
CA GLY A 142 9.10 -18.01 2.27
C GLY A 142 7.66 -18.49 2.02
N PHE A 143 6.95 -17.83 1.13
CA PHE A 143 5.56 -18.11 0.77
C PHE A 143 5.34 -18.25 -0.74
N GLY A 144 6.41 -18.05 -1.53
CA GLY A 144 6.37 -18.22 -2.98
C GLY A 144 6.27 -19.70 -3.40
N THR A 145 6.13 -19.90 -4.72
CA THR A 145 6.01 -21.23 -5.33
C THR A 145 7.17 -22.14 -4.94
N GLY A 146 6.85 -23.38 -4.58
CA GLY A 146 7.82 -24.41 -4.17
C GLY A 146 8.29 -24.30 -2.72
N THR A 147 7.79 -23.34 -1.93
CA THR A 147 8.07 -23.26 -0.49
C THR A 147 7.07 -24.09 0.33
N PRO A 148 7.43 -24.54 1.56
CA PRO A 148 6.52 -25.30 2.40
C PRO A 148 5.23 -24.55 2.80
N ARG A 149 5.19 -23.21 2.62
CA ARG A 149 4.05 -22.35 2.93
C ARG A 149 3.47 -21.66 1.70
N GLU A 150 3.65 -22.26 0.54
CA GLU A 150 3.00 -21.78 -0.68
C GLU A 150 1.48 -21.67 -0.47
N GLY A 151 0.90 -20.52 -0.86
CA GLY A 151 -0.54 -20.24 -0.71
C GLY A 151 -1.01 -19.87 0.71
N TRP A 152 -0.10 -19.76 1.69
CA TRP A 152 -0.47 -19.36 3.06
C TRP A 152 -0.41 -17.84 3.29
N ASP A 153 0.03 -17.06 2.32
CA ASP A 153 -0.13 -15.61 2.38
C ASP A 153 -1.56 -15.25 1.97
N HIS A 154 -2.32 -14.75 2.92
CA HIS A 154 -3.67 -14.26 2.71
C HIS A 154 -3.75 -12.72 2.69
N ALA A 155 -2.63 -12.00 2.86
CA ALA A 155 -2.62 -10.55 2.82
C ALA A 155 -2.54 -10.02 1.39
N GLU A 156 -1.59 -10.51 0.59
CA GLU A 156 -1.38 -10.06 -0.78
C GLU A 156 -2.57 -10.38 -1.70
N PRO A 157 -3.13 -11.59 -1.75
CA PRO A 157 -4.29 -11.87 -2.60
C PRO A 157 -5.59 -11.22 -2.10
N TRP A 158 -5.70 -10.94 -0.79
CA TRP A 158 -6.89 -10.31 -0.22
C TRP A 158 -6.98 -8.82 -0.52
N LEU A 159 -5.86 -8.10 -0.45
CA LEU A 159 -5.83 -6.63 -0.49
C LEU A 159 -6.46 -6.04 -1.78
N PRO A 160 -6.16 -6.54 -2.99
CA PRO A 160 -6.82 -6.08 -4.21
C PRO A 160 -8.34 -6.29 -4.18
N HIS A 161 -8.81 -7.43 -3.67
CA HIS A 161 -10.24 -7.72 -3.58
C HIS A 161 -10.94 -6.80 -2.58
N ALA A 162 -10.30 -6.54 -1.42
CA ALA A 162 -10.85 -5.66 -0.39
C ALA A 162 -10.97 -4.20 -0.87
N LEU A 163 -10.11 -3.77 -1.78
CA LEU A 163 -10.07 -2.42 -2.31
C LEU A 163 -10.81 -2.23 -3.65
N ALA A 164 -11.17 -3.32 -4.32
CA ALA A 164 -11.73 -3.28 -5.68
C ALA A 164 -12.92 -2.33 -5.82
N VAL A 165 -13.82 -2.32 -4.83
CA VAL A 165 -15.00 -1.45 -4.84
C VAL A 165 -14.67 0.05 -4.74
N THR A 166 -13.47 0.40 -4.29
CA THR A 166 -13.01 1.79 -4.18
C THR A 166 -12.28 2.29 -5.45
N GLY A 167 -11.90 1.38 -6.34
CA GLY A 167 -11.09 1.65 -7.52
C GLY A 167 -9.58 1.72 -7.28
N LEU A 168 -9.12 1.43 -6.05
CA LEU A 168 -7.68 1.36 -5.74
C LEU A 168 -7.09 0.03 -6.23
N GLU A 169 -5.96 0.10 -6.95
CA GLU A 169 -5.25 -1.05 -7.50
C GLU A 169 -3.84 -1.12 -6.92
N PRO A 170 -3.60 -1.93 -5.87
CA PRO A 170 -2.27 -2.05 -5.27
C PRO A 170 -1.33 -2.90 -6.13
N ARG A 171 -0.07 -2.47 -6.24
CA ARG A 171 1.05 -3.26 -6.76
C ARG A 171 2.04 -3.55 -5.65
N PHE A 172 2.66 -4.73 -5.68
CA PHE A 172 3.46 -5.21 -4.57
C PHE A 172 4.95 -5.26 -4.88
N ILE A 173 5.76 -4.87 -3.90
CA ILE A 173 7.19 -5.17 -3.82
C ILE A 173 7.39 -5.92 -2.51
N THR A 174 7.85 -7.17 -2.59
CA THR A 174 7.86 -8.08 -1.45
C THR A 174 9.28 -8.50 -1.07
N SER A 175 9.59 -8.46 0.23
CA SER A 175 10.80 -9.05 0.82
C SER A 175 10.40 -10.21 1.72
N GLU A 176 10.93 -11.41 1.43
CA GLU A 176 10.68 -12.64 2.18
C GLU A 176 11.84 -13.00 3.11
N LEU A 177 11.61 -13.99 3.98
CA LEU A 177 12.59 -14.57 4.89
C LEU A 177 13.17 -13.57 5.90
N THR A 178 12.42 -12.53 6.25
CA THR A 178 12.90 -11.45 7.13
C THR A 178 13.19 -11.89 8.57
N LEU A 179 12.89 -13.13 8.94
CA LEU A 179 13.26 -13.74 10.21
C LEU A 179 14.54 -14.59 10.13
N ALA A 180 15.16 -14.75 8.97
CA ALA A 180 16.31 -15.64 8.81
C ALA A 180 17.52 -15.23 9.68
N GLU A 181 17.75 -13.92 9.87
CA GLU A 181 18.85 -13.41 10.71
C GLU A 181 18.62 -13.58 12.21
N VAL A 182 17.36 -13.75 12.64
CA VAL A 182 17.00 -13.81 14.07
C VAL A 182 16.47 -15.18 14.51
N ASN A 183 16.21 -16.08 13.57
CA ASN A 183 15.76 -17.44 13.84
C ASN A 183 16.85 -18.45 13.48
N PRO A 184 17.53 -19.09 14.45
CA PRO A 184 18.61 -20.04 14.17
C PRO A 184 18.20 -21.20 13.24
N ALA A 185 16.92 -21.63 13.27
CA ALA A 185 16.41 -22.68 12.38
C ALA A 185 16.37 -22.26 10.90
N MET A 186 16.57 -20.97 10.60
CA MET A 186 16.58 -20.40 9.25
C MET A 186 17.98 -19.94 8.82
N ALA A 187 19.03 -20.27 9.56
CA ALA A 187 20.39 -19.77 9.28
C ALA A 187 20.87 -20.05 7.84
N GLU A 188 20.54 -21.21 7.28
CA GLU A 188 20.88 -21.57 5.91
C GLU A 188 20.13 -20.72 4.85
N LEU A 189 19.06 -20.04 5.24
CA LEU A 189 18.26 -19.17 4.36
C LEU A 189 18.74 -17.71 4.37
N ILE A 190 19.72 -17.35 5.18
CA ILE A 190 20.24 -15.96 5.27
C ILE A 190 20.68 -15.42 3.88
N PRO A 191 21.43 -16.19 3.03
CA PRO A 191 21.79 -15.67 1.71
C PRO A 191 20.59 -15.44 0.79
N LEU A 192 19.52 -16.23 0.96
CA LEU A 192 18.27 -16.08 0.20
C LEU A 192 17.48 -14.86 0.68
N ALA A 193 17.43 -14.65 2.00
CA ALA A 193 16.84 -13.47 2.61
C ALA A 193 17.52 -12.17 2.13
N ALA A 194 18.86 -12.16 2.11
CA ALA A 194 19.63 -11.02 1.62
C ALA A 194 19.34 -10.71 0.14
N ARG A 195 19.22 -11.74 -0.70
CA ARG A 195 18.84 -11.56 -2.11
C ARG A 195 17.42 -11.02 -2.25
N SER A 196 16.47 -11.53 -1.46
CA SER A 196 15.09 -11.06 -1.48
C SER A 196 14.98 -9.57 -1.08
N LEU A 197 15.70 -9.18 -0.02
CA LEU A 197 15.75 -7.79 0.42
C LEU A 197 16.39 -6.89 -0.66
N ALA A 198 17.55 -7.28 -1.20
CA ALA A 198 18.24 -6.51 -2.24
C ALA A 198 17.38 -6.33 -3.50
N ALA A 199 16.65 -7.37 -3.92
CA ALA A 199 15.72 -7.28 -5.05
C ALA A 199 14.56 -6.29 -4.77
N ALA A 200 14.01 -6.31 -3.56
CA ALA A 200 12.98 -5.35 -3.16
C ALA A 200 13.52 -3.91 -3.12
N GLU A 201 14.72 -3.71 -2.59
CA GLU A 201 15.37 -2.38 -2.57
C GLU A 201 15.64 -1.86 -3.98
N GLN A 202 16.17 -2.71 -4.86
CA GLN A 202 16.39 -2.35 -6.27
C GLN A 202 15.09 -1.99 -6.99
N ALA A 203 14.02 -2.74 -6.77
CA ALA A 203 12.71 -2.43 -7.32
C ALA A 203 12.18 -1.07 -6.83
N ILE A 204 12.38 -0.74 -5.55
CA ILE A 204 12.02 0.55 -4.96
C ILE A 204 12.84 1.68 -5.61
N ASP A 205 14.13 1.51 -5.79
CA ASP A 205 15.01 2.54 -6.38
C ASP A 205 14.64 2.87 -7.83
N GLY A 206 14.03 1.91 -8.54
CA GLY A 206 13.49 2.09 -9.89
C GLY A 206 12.13 2.78 -9.94
N LEU A 207 11.43 2.94 -8.79
CA LEU A 207 10.15 3.64 -8.75
C LEU A 207 10.35 5.12 -9.10
N TRP A 208 9.44 5.67 -9.91
CA TRP A 208 9.42 7.10 -10.27
C TRP A 208 10.71 7.65 -10.91
N SER A 209 11.65 6.77 -11.31
CA SER A 209 12.79 7.21 -12.12
C SER A 209 12.30 7.72 -13.47
N PRO A 210 12.86 8.80 -14.01
CA PRO A 210 12.54 9.25 -15.36
C PRO A 210 12.81 8.08 -16.33
N THR A 211 11.78 7.61 -17.01
CA THR A 211 11.95 6.61 -18.06
C THR A 211 12.84 7.25 -19.13
N THR A 212 14.08 6.81 -19.25
CA THR A 212 14.89 7.07 -20.43
C THR A 212 14.23 6.32 -21.58
N SER A 213 13.31 7.00 -22.27
CA SER A 213 12.79 6.48 -23.54
C SER A 213 13.98 6.25 -24.45
N PRO A 214 14.16 5.07 -25.06
CA PRO A 214 15.20 4.87 -26.04
C PRO A 214 14.96 5.89 -27.16
N VAL A 215 15.95 6.74 -27.39
CA VAL A 215 15.97 7.63 -28.54
C VAL A 215 15.85 6.74 -29.77
N SER A 216 14.69 6.76 -30.42
CA SER A 216 14.48 6.14 -31.72
C SER A 216 15.37 6.87 -32.73
N THR A 217 16.56 6.36 -32.97
CA THR A 217 17.39 6.73 -34.10
C THR A 217 16.76 6.15 -35.36
N ASN A 218 15.75 6.84 -35.87
CA ASN A 218 15.16 6.54 -37.16
C ASN A 218 16.08 7.20 -38.23
N SER A 219 17.20 6.48 -38.52
CA SER A 219 18.00 6.77 -39.71
C SER A 219 17.34 6.09 -40.90
N SER A 220 16.46 6.83 -41.59
CA SER A 220 15.99 6.46 -42.94
C SER A 220 17.19 6.47 -43.91
N PRO A 221 17.44 5.42 -44.70
CA PRO A 221 18.46 5.45 -45.72
C PRO A 221 18.02 6.37 -46.88
N PRO A 222 18.98 7.04 -47.58
CA PRO A 222 18.67 7.92 -48.70
C PRO A 222 18.09 7.10 -49.87
N ARG A 223 16.97 7.57 -50.41
CA ARG A 223 16.41 7.08 -51.68
C ARG A 223 17.40 7.34 -52.78
N ALA A 224 17.97 6.31 -53.41
CA ALA A 224 18.65 6.38 -54.65
C ALA A 224 17.63 6.70 -55.72
N GLY A 225 17.89 7.78 -56.50
CA GLY A 225 17.14 8.14 -57.68
C GLY A 225 17.53 7.23 -58.86
N MET A 226 16.54 6.85 -59.61
CA MET A 226 16.51 6.78 -61.07
C MET A 226 15.08 6.87 -61.54
#